data_7064fe307f8e202c88e38aa658963433
#
_entry.id   7064fe307f8e202c88e38aa658963433
#
_cell.length_a   1.000
_cell.length_b   1.000
_cell.length_c   1.000
_cell.angle_alpha   90.00
_cell.angle_beta   90.00
_cell.angle_gamma   90.00
#
_symmetry.space_group_name_H-M   'P 1'
#
loop_
_entity.id
_entity.type
_entity.pdbx_description
1 polymer ?
#
loop_
_entity_poly.entity_id
_entity_poly.type
_entity_poly.pdbx_seq_one_letter_code
_entity_poly.pdbx_strand_id
1 'polypeptide(L)'
;SSAIVMRADAPGVQTVAANGTADLPVTSMRGRRLAFNSSDSLSGVLALERDLQHIGQSLDIFSDRILTGGHRNSIKAVANGEADVAAIDCRSWALARRFEPAAEALIVVGWTALRPGLPFIVSRHLPGKTIQSIRRIVARNAGT
;
A
#
# COMPACT_ATOMS: atom_id res chain seq x y z
N SER A 1 2.43 6.77 1.15
CA SER A 1 2.66 5.62 2.05
C SER A 1 1.69 4.50 1.76
N SER A 2 2.06 3.30 2.17
CA SER A 2 1.19 2.13 2.12
C SER A 2 1.03 1.56 3.53
N ALA A 3 -0.19 1.19 3.88
CA ALA A 3 -0.50 0.45 5.08
C ALA A 3 -0.05 -1.01 4.91
N ILE A 4 0.73 -1.53 5.84
CA ILE A 4 1.02 -2.95 5.93
C ILE A 4 -0.06 -3.56 6.82
N VAL A 5 -0.88 -4.44 6.23
CA VAL A 5 -2.04 -5.00 6.92
C VAL A 5 -1.89 -6.50 7.14
N MET A 6 -2.35 -6.96 8.27
CA MET A 6 -2.45 -8.37 8.66
C MET A 6 -3.78 -8.62 9.37
N ARG A 7 -4.16 -9.86 9.55
CA ARG A 7 -5.33 -10.20 10.36
C ARG A 7 -5.14 -9.78 11.81
N ALA A 8 -6.18 -9.23 12.42
CA ALA A 8 -6.15 -8.79 13.82
C ALA A 8 -5.91 -9.95 14.81
N ASP A 9 -6.26 -11.17 14.44
CA ASP A 9 -6.07 -12.39 15.26
C ASP A 9 -4.68 -13.05 15.04
N ALA A 10 -3.82 -12.47 14.19
CA ALA A 10 -2.46 -13.00 14.00
C ALA A 10 -1.61 -12.81 15.27
N PRO A 11 -0.78 -13.81 15.65
CA PRO A 11 0.02 -13.69 16.86
C PRO A 11 1.02 -12.54 16.82
N GLY A 12 1.10 -11.77 17.91
CA GLY A 12 2.14 -10.75 18.10
C GLY A 12 1.96 -9.48 17.27
N VAL A 13 0.80 -9.27 16.61
CA VAL A 13 0.54 -8.06 15.84
C VAL A 13 -0.12 -6.98 16.70
N GLN A 14 0.24 -5.72 16.44
CA GLN A 14 -0.33 -4.53 17.07
C GLN A 14 -0.58 -3.46 16.01
N THR A 15 -1.60 -2.65 16.26
CA THR A 15 -1.92 -1.53 15.38
C THR A 15 -0.86 -0.43 15.50
N VAL A 16 -0.36 0.04 14.35
CA VAL A 16 0.63 1.11 14.25
C VAL A 16 0.04 2.30 13.51
N ALA A 17 0.16 3.49 14.09
CA ALA A 17 -0.25 4.74 13.47
C ALA A 17 0.81 5.25 12.48
N ALA A 18 0.35 5.86 11.37
CA ALA A 18 1.26 6.50 10.43
C ALA A 18 1.94 7.72 11.05
N ASN A 19 3.25 7.84 10.87
CA ASN A 19 4.04 9.00 11.31
C ASN A 19 4.88 9.62 10.18
N GLY A 20 4.71 9.13 8.95
CA GLY A 20 5.44 9.58 7.75
C GLY A 20 6.76 8.85 7.49
N THR A 21 7.29 8.13 8.44
CA THR A 21 8.50 7.29 8.29
C THR A 21 8.12 5.84 7.98
N ALA A 22 9.07 5.06 7.46
CA ALA A 22 8.88 3.62 7.34
C ALA A 22 8.91 2.97 8.73
N ASP A 23 7.91 2.16 9.00
CA ASP A 23 7.83 1.31 10.18
C ASP A 23 7.38 -0.07 9.72
N LEU A 24 8.35 -0.97 9.53
CA LEU A 24 8.12 -2.29 8.96
C LEU A 24 8.29 -3.38 10.04
N PRO A 25 7.23 -4.13 10.36
CA PRO A 25 7.28 -5.20 11.36
C PRO A 25 7.96 -6.46 10.77
N VAL A 26 9.25 -6.38 10.46
CA VAL A 26 10.00 -7.44 9.75
C VAL A 26 9.86 -8.81 10.42
N THR A 27 9.93 -8.85 11.76
CA THR A 27 9.78 -10.10 12.51
C THR A 27 8.42 -10.74 12.28
N SER A 28 7.34 -9.95 12.27
CA SER A 28 5.98 -10.44 12.02
C SER A 28 5.73 -10.81 10.57
N MET A 29 6.43 -10.17 9.63
CA MET A 29 6.28 -10.43 8.19
C MET A 29 7.11 -11.64 7.70
N ARG A 30 8.23 -11.95 8.38
CA ARG A 30 9.16 -13.00 7.95
C ARG A 30 8.47 -14.36 7.88
N GLY A 31 8.67 -15.05 6.76
CA GLY A 31 8.08 -16.37 6.50
C GLY A 31 6.57 -16.33 6.18
N ARG A 32 5.97 -15.14 6.04
CA ARG A 32 4.56 -14.98 5.70
C ARG A 32 4.35 -14.91 4.19
N ARG A 33 3.13 -15.18 3.75
CA ARG A 33 2.70 -15.06 2.34
C ARG A 33 2.25 -13.62 2.08
N LEU A 34 2.91 -12.94 1.14
CA LEU A 34 2.61 -11.55 0.76
C LEU A 34 1.59 -11.52 -0.37
N ALA A 35 0.45 -10.86 -0.16
CA ALA A 35 -0.46 -10.48 -1.24
C ALA A 35 -0.06 -9.11 -1.82
N PHE A 36 -0.03 -8.99 -3.15
CA PHE A 36 0.26 -7.76 -3.85
C PHE A 36 -0.58 -7.61 -5.12
N ASN A 37 -0.87 -6.38 -5.51
CA ASN A 37 -1.79 -6.09 -6.60
C ASN A 37 -1.17 -6.27 -8.00
N SER A 38 0.08 -5.83 -8.22
CA SER A 38 0.85 -6.03 -9.44
C SER A 38 2.33 -5.81 -9.17
N SER A 39 3.20 -6.37 -10.02
CA SER A 39 4.66 -6.28 -9.87
C SER A 39 5.21 -4.87 -10.06
N ASP A 40 4.49 -4.02 -10.79
CA ASP A 40 4.81 -2.61 -11.06
C ASP A 40 4.07 -1.63 -10.14
N SER A 41 3.30 -2.13 -9.18
CA SER A 41 2.56 -1.30 -8.25
C SER A 41 3.47 -0.55 -7.28
N LEU A 42 3.50 0.78 -7.42
CA LEU A 42 4.31 1.63 -6.55
C LEU A 42 3.94 1.46 -5.07
N SER A 43 2.65 1.42 -4.74
CA SER A 43 2.16 1.32 -3.36
C SER A 43 1.95 -0.13 -2.89
N GLY A 44 1.82 -1.08 -3.81
CA GLY A 44 1.53 -2.48 -3.46
C GLY A 44 2.77 -3.32 -3.18
N VAL A 45 3.90 -3.04 -3.82
CA VAL A 45 5.12 -3.84 -3.66
C VAL A 45 6.39 -3.00 -3.73
N LEU A 46 6.53 -2.07 -4.68
CA LEU A 46 7.79 -1.34 -4.88
C LEU A 46 8.17 -0.45 -3.69
N ALA A 47 7.19 0.19 -3.04
CA ALA A 47 7.44 0.99 -1.84
C ALA A 47 7.89 0.10 -0.66
N LEU A 48 7.25 -1.05 -0.49
CA LEU A 48 7.63 -2.03 0.53
C LEU A 48 9.04 -2.58 0.27
N GLU A 49 9.33 -2.99 -0.97
CA GLU A 49 10.64 -3.50 -1.37
C GLU A 49 11.74 -2.48 -1.10
N ARG A 50 11.53 -1.21 -1.51
CA ARG A 50 12.49 -0.13 -1.26
C ARG A 50 12.77 0.08 0.22
N ASP A 51 11.72 0.09 1.05
CA ASP A 51 11.90 0.30 2.49
C ASP A 51 12.55 -0.91 3.18
N LEU A 52 12.29 -2.13 2.71
CA LEU A 52 13.01 -3.33 3.13
C LEU A 52 14.50 -3.24 2.77
N GLN A 53 14.83 -2.82 1.56
CA GLN A 53 16.22 -2.64 1.12
C GLN A 53 16.99 -1.62 1.97
N HIS A 54 16.33 -0.54 2.41
CA HIS A 54 16.95 0.47 3.29
C HIS A 54 17.38 -0.09 4.65
N ILE A 55 16.77 -1.17 5.10
CA ILE A 55 17.11 -1.86 6.36
C ILE A 55 17.86 -3.18 6.13
N GLY A 56 18.43 -3.37 4.92
CA GLY A 56 19.19 -4.55 4.56
C GLY A 56 18.38 -5.83 4.39
N GLN A 57 17.08 -5.71 4.11
CA GLN A 57 16.16 -6.81 3.84
C GLN A 57 15.70 -6.79 2.38
N SER A 58 15.03 -7.84 1.93
CA SER A 58 14.40 -7.92 0.62
C SER A 58 13.04 -8.60 0.69
N LEU A 59 12.35 -8.70 -0.43
CA LEU A 59 11.10 -9.48 -0.51
C LEU A 59 11.29 -10.99 -0.27
N ASP A 60 12.53 -11.47 -0.18
CA ASP A 60 12.83 -12.87 0.14
C ASP A 60 12.56 -13.24 1.60
N ILE A 61 12.23 -12.25 2.45
CA ILE A 61 11.71 -12.54 3.79
C ILE A 61 10.35 -13.24 3.75
N PHE A 62 9.59 -13.10 2.66
CA PHE A 62 8.29 -13.74 2.49
C PHE A 62 8.45 -15.17 1.96
N SER A 63 7.63 -16.09 2.49
CA SER A 63 7.62 -17.49 2.02
C SER A 63 6.99 -17.67 0.64
N ASP A 64 6.05 -16.77 0.30
CA ASP A 64 5.36 -16.75 -0.99
C ASP A 64 4.88 -15.34 -1.33
N ARG A 65 4.64 -15.09 -2.63
CA ARG A 65 4.18 -13.81 -3.18
C ARG A 65 2.99 -14.06 -4.10
N ILE A 66 1.80 -13.62 -3.68
CA ILE A 66 0.52 -13.92 -4.31
C ILE A 66 0.04 -12.68 -5.07
N LEU A 67 -0.04 -12.79 -6.39
CA LEU A 67 -0.57 -11.75 -7.26
C LEU A 67 -2.10 -11.76 -7.20
N THR A 68 -2.71 -10.65 -6.78
CA THR A 68 -4.15 -10.53 -6.57
C THR A 68 -4.87 -9.65 -7.58
N GLY A 69 -4.14 -8.83 -8.34
CA GLY A 69 -4.69 -7.94 -9.35
C GLY A 69 -5.28 -6.61 -8.82
N GLY A 70 -5.34 -6.41 -7.51
CA GLY A 70 -5.86 -5.16 -6.94
C GLY A 70 -5.82 -5.10 -5.42
N HIS A 71 -5.75 -3.90 -4.85
CA HIS A 71 -5.70 -3.69 -3.39
C HIS A 71 -6.90 -4.34 -2.67
N ARG A 72 -8.10 -4.21 -3.23
CA ARG A 72 -9.30 -4.84 -2.67
C ARG A 72 -9.19 -6.35 -2.61
N ASN A 73 -8.65 -6.97 -3.64
CA ASN A 73 -8.43 -8.42 -3.68
C ASN A 73 -7.34 -8.84 -2.69
N SER A 74 -6.28 -8.05 -2.53
CA SER A 74 -5.25 -8.29 -1.50
C SER A 74 -5.82 -8.25 -0.10
N ILE A 75 -6.71 -7.28 0.21
CA ILE A 75 -7.42 -7.19 1.49
C ILE A 75 -8.25 -8.45 1.73
N LYS A 76 -9.02 -8.90 0.73
CA LYS A 76 -9.84 -10.13 0.83
C LYS A 76 -8.97 -11.37 1.01
N ALA A 77 -7.88 -11.48 0.26
CA ALA A 77 -6.95 -12.62 0.37
C ALA A 77 -6.36 -12.75 1.78
N VAL A 78 -5.99 -11.63 2.41
CA VAL A 78 -5.50 -11.62 3.80
C VAL A 78 -6.63 -11.95 4.78
N ALA A 79 -7.80 -11.36 4.63
CA ALA A 79 -8.95 -11.63 5.50
C ALA A 79 -9.39 -13.09 5.46
N ASN A 80 -9.37 -13.73 4.28
CA ASN A 80 -9.74 -15.11 4.07
C ASN A 80 -8.63 -16.13 4.41
N GLY A 81 -7.42 -15.67 4.76
CA GLY A 81 -6.30 -16.55 5.06
C GLY A 81 -5.60 -17.18 3.84
N GLU A 82 -5.88 -16.67 2.64
CA GLU A 82 -5.17 -17.05 1.41
C GLU A 82 -3.76 -16.44 1.38
N ALA A 83 -3.60 -15.25 1.98
CA ALA A 83 -2.34 -14.60 2.26
C ALA A 83 -2.30 -14.19 3.74
N ASP A 84 -1.13 -13.72 4.21
CA ASP A 84 -0.93 -13.36 5.61
C ASP A 84 -0.71 -11.86 5.80
N VAL A 85 -0.17 -11.19 4.80
CA VAL A 85 0.18 -9.77 4.84
C VAL A 85 -0.02 -9.13 3.47
N ALA A 86 -0.36 -7.84 3.45
CA ALA A 86 -0.42 -7.05 2.22
C ALA A 86 0.03 -5.62 2.44
N ALA A 87 0.60 -5.00 1.40
CA ALA A 87 0.87 -3.57 1.34
C ALA A 87 -0.25 -2.90 0.53
N ILE A 88 -1.02 -2.02 1.17
CA ILE A 88 -2.20 -1.38 0.60
C ILE A 88 -1.98 0.13 0.54
N ASP A 89 -2.19 0.75 -0.61
CA ASP A 89 -2.16 2.22 -0.72
C ASP A 89 -3.01 2.87 0.38
N CYS A 90 -2.51 3.92 1.01
CA CYS A 90 -3.16 4.54 2.18
C CYS A 90 -4.57 5.06 1.87
N ARG A 91 -4.83 5.59 0.67
CA ARG A 91 -6.18 6.01 0.26
C ARG A 91 -7.08 4.81 0.01
N SER A 92 -6.57 3.78 -0.66
CA SER A 92 -7.31 2.52 -0.87
C SER A 92 -7.66 1.85 0.45
N TRP A 93 -6.74 1.89 1.43
CA TRP A 93 -7.02 1.39 2.78
C TRP A 93 -8.11 2.20 3.50
N ALA A 94 -8.02 3.53 3.46
CA ALA A 94 -9.05 4.39 4.05
C ALA A 94 -10.44 4.14 3.43
N LEU A 95 -10.53 3.92 2.13
CA LEU A 95 -11.77 3.56 1.44
C LEU A 95 -12.24 2.15 1.84
N ALA A 96 -11.34 1.18 1.89
CA ALA A 96 -11.67 -0.18 2.29
C ALA A 96 -12.25 -0.24 3.72
N ARG A 97 -11.69 0.52 4.66
CA ARG A 97 -12.22 0.65 6.03
C ARG A 97 -13.67 1.13 6.07
N ARG A 98 -14.15 1.82 5.05
CA ARG A 98 -15.51 2.36 4.98
C ARG A 98 -16.48 1.47 4.20
N PHE A 99 -15.98 0.72 3.22
CA PHE A 99 -16.82 0.12 2.19
C PHE A 99 -16.54 -1.37 1.91
N GLU A 100 -15.46 -1.94 2.47
CA GLU A 100 -15.10 -3.35 2.27
C GLU A 100 -15.18 -4.11 3.60
N PRO A 101 -16.20 -4.96 3.80
CA PRO A 101 -16.37 -5.69 5.07
C PRO A 101 -15.14 -6.54 5.46
N ALA A 102 -14.41 -7.08 4.48
CA ALA A 102 -13.21 -7.87 4.75
C ALA A 102 -12.12 -7.07 5.50
N ALA A 103 -12.12 -5.73 5.38
CA ALA A 103 -11.17 -4.88 6.08
C ALA A 103 -11.39 -4.84 7.61
N GLU A 104 -12.55 -5.22 8.09
CA GLU A 104 -12.84 -5.28 9.54
C GLU A 104 -12.01 -6.34 10.27
N ALA A 105 -11.63 -7.41 9.57
CA ALA A 105 -10.78 -8.47 10.12
C ALA A 105 -9.29 -8.09 10.19
N LEU A 106 -8.90 -6.95 9.62
CA LEU A 106 -7.51 -6.55 9.45
C LEU A 106 -7.14 -5.34 10.31
N ILE A 107 -5.88 -5.30 10.70
CA ILE A 107 -5.25 -4.13 11.34
C ILE A 107 -4.01 -3.70 10.57
N VAL A 108 -3.64 -2.44 10.73
CA VAL A 108 -2.38 -1.90 10.18
C VAL A 108 -1.28 -2.20 11.18
N VAL A 109 -0.30 -2.99 10.78
CA VAL A 109 0.83 -3.42 11.62
C VAL A 109 2.12 -2.67 11.31
N GLY A 110 2.09 -1.81 10.29
CA GLY A 110 3.24 -1.00 9.88
C GLY A 110 2.90 -0.11 8.68
N TRP A 111 3.86 0.70 8.28
CA TRP A 111 3.73 1.66 7.19
C TRP A 111 5.01 1.75 6.36
N THR A 112 4.86 1.91 5.06
CA THR A 112 5.97 2.39 4.23
C THR A 112 6.16 3.89 4.40
N ALA A 113 7.36 4.39 4.13
CA ALA A 113 7.66 5.81 4.21
C ALA A 113 6.69 6.64 3.34
N LEU A 114 6.38 7.84 3.81
CA LEU A 114 5.61 8.80 3.02
C LEU A 114 6.43 9.22 1.79
N ARG A 115 5.81 9.14 0.62
CA ARG A 115 6.38 9.57 -0.66
C ARG A 115 5.36 10.40 -1.43
N PRO A 116 5.80 11.29 -2.33
CA PRO A 116 4.89 11.95 -3.27
C PRO A 116 4.01 10.92 -3.99
N GLY A 117 2.75 11.25 -4.19
CA GLY A 117 1.83 10.42 -4.96
C GLY A 117 2.21 10.34 -6.44
N LEU A 118 1.48 9.52 -7.19
CA LEU A 118 1.65 9.47 -8.64
C LEU A 118 1.35 10.83 -9.26
N PRO A 119 2.15 11.29 -10.25
CA PRO A 119 1.90 12.54 -10.92
C PRO A 119 0.64 12.46 -11.78
N PHE A 120 -0.06 13.57 -11.91
CA PHE A 120 -1.06 13.71 -12.95
C PHE A 120 -0.34 13.79 -14.31
N ILE A 121 -0.77 12.97 -15.25
CA ILE A 121 -0.22 12.95 -16.60
C ILE A 121 -1.29 13.38 -17.59
N VAL A 122 -0.87 14.05 -18.66
CA VAL A 122 -1.72 14.46 -19.77
C VAL A 122 -1.05 14.10 -21.08
N SER A 123 -1.82 13.95 -22.15
CA SER A 123 -1.28 13.74 -23.48
C SER A 123 -0.35 14.91 -23.87
N ARG A 124 0.82 14.59 -24.40
CA ARG A 124 1.77 15.60 -24.94
C ARG A 124 1.21 16.41 -26.11
N HIS A 125 0.13 15.92 -26.74
CA HIS A 125 -0.54 16.55 -27.87
C HIS A 125 -1.60 17.57 -27.46
N LEU A 126 -1.88 17.74 -26.15
CA LEU A 126 -2.81 18.77 -25.70
C LEU A 126 -2.24 20.18 -25.93
N PRO A 127 -3.11 21.13 -26.33
CA PRO A 127 -2.69 22.54 -26.45
C PRO A 127 -2.15 23.08 -25.12
N GLY A 128 -1.10 23.90 -25.19
CA GLY A 128 -0.43 24.46 -24.01
C GLY A 128 -1.38 25.20 -23.05
N LYS A 129 -2.37 25.92 -23.59
CA LYS A 129 -3.42 26.60 -22.80
C LYS A 129 -4.25 25.60 -21.98
N THR A 130 -4.58 24.45 -22.54
CA THR A 130 -5.31 23.38 -21.86
C THR A 130 -4.47 22.81 -20.72
N ILE A 131 -3.19 22.53 -20.96
CA ILE A 131 -2.25 22.04 -19.92
C ILE A 131 -2.15 23.02 -18.76
N GLN A 132 -2.04 24.31 -19.04
CA GLN A 132 -2.00 25.37 -18.02
C GLN A 132 -3.29 25.43 -17.19
N SER A 133 -4.44 25.26 -17.83
CA SER A 133 -5.74 25.21 -17.14
C SER A 133 -5.85 23.99 -16.22
N ILE A 134 -5.42 22.81 -16.69
CA ILE A 134 -5.38 21.58 -15.89
C ILE A 134 -4.46 21.78 -14.67
N ARG A 135 -3.26 22.32 -14.87
CA ARG A 135 -2.31 22.59 -13.77
C ARG A 135 -2.93 23.48 -12.68
N ARG A 136 -3.65 24.54 -13.09
CA ARG A 136 -4.33 25.45 -12.14
C ARG A 136 -5.43 24.72 -11.34
N ILE A 137 -6.23 23.88 -12.01
CA ILE A 137 -7.30 23.12 -11.36
C ILE A 137 -6.69 22.13 -10.35
N VAL A 138 -5.67 21.37 -10.77
CA VAL A 138 -4.99 20.41 -9.91
C VAL A 138 -4.37 21.09 -8.69
N ALA A 139 -3.66 22.22 -8.89
CA ALA A 139 -3.04 22.96 -7.80
C ALA A 139 -4.05 23.48 -6.77
N ARG A 140 -5.25 23.90 -7.20
CA ARG A 140 -6.33 24.36 -6.29
C ARG A 140 -6.92 23.22 -5.46
N ASN A 141 -6.89 21.97 -5.95
CA ASN A 141 -7.49 20.81 -5.29
C ASN A 141 -6.47 19.89 -4.61
N ALA A 142 -5.17 20.17 -4.76
CA ALA A 142 -4.11 19.37 -4.15
C ALA A 142 -3.91 19.62 -2.65
N GLY A 143 -4.59 20.61 -2.07
CA GLY A 143 -4.51 21.01 -0.67
C GLY A 143 -5.71 20.60 0.20
N THR A 144 -6.62 19.75 -0.32
CA THR A 144 -7.78 19.25 0.42
C THR A 144 -7.67 17.78 0.77
#